data_3ea5e123ab5625a9e4c2fee74556f8cb
#
_entry.id   3ea5e123ab5625a9e4c2fee74556f8cb
#
_cell.length_a   1.000
_cell.length_b   1.000
_cell.length_c   1.000
_cell.angle_alpha   90.00
_cell.angle_beta   90.00
_cell.angle_gamma   90.00
#
_symmetry.space_group_name_H-M   'P 1'
#
loop_
_entity.id
_entity.type
_entity.pdbx_description
1 polymer ?
#
loop_
_entity_poly.entity_id
_entity_poly.type
_entity_poly.pdbx_seq_one_letter_code
_entity_poly.pdbx_strand_id
1 'polypeptide(L)'
;MKHNSPLNNKVNNHSHTTPNTHRVNDAMEAILTRNLYYKEQVTNTPAEYYYHVGDVSFDGYRDGVLVDARGEGLLKYIETNWTASVYGNGGLVDWALRKLEAVHNAGATTPIQWHIAEKDTFDDLFNRQKSGEFPAEIELIHTPPN
;
A
#
# COMPACT_ATOMS: atom_id res chain seq x y z
N MET A 1 -10.82 -17.18 -1.96
CA MET A 1 -10.08 -16.79 -2.82
C MET A 1 -9.03 -17.62 -3.05
N LYS A 2 -8.77 -18.01 -3.47
CA LYS A 2 -8.00 -18.76 -3.66
C LYS A 2 -7.07 -18.54 -4.31
N HIS A 3 -6.69 -18.49 -4.53
CA HIS A 3 -5.84 -18.39 -4.96
C HIS A 3 -5.11 -18.17 -5.54
N ASN A 4 -4.71 -17.88 -5.64
CA ASN A 4 -4.13 -17.83 -6.20
C ASN A 4 -3.18 -17.39 -6.48
N SER A 5 -2.85 -17.42 -6.63
CA SER A 5 -1.88 -17.36 -6.98
C SER A 5 -1.22 -16.31 -7.22
N PRO A 6 -0.47 -16.10 -6.76
CA PRO A 6 0.19 -15.00 -6.83
C PRO A 6 0.92 -14.87 -7.96
N LEU A 7 0.91 -15.29 -8.34
CA LEU A 7 1.45 -15.34 -9.19
C LEU A 7 1.82 -14.71 -10.11
N ASN A 8 2.10 -14.90 -10.50
CA ASN A 8 2.34 -14.44 -11.54
C ASN A 8 2.37 -13.13 -11.55
N ASN A 9 2.43 -12.53 -10.68
CA ASN A 9 2.42 -11.31 -10.69
C ASN A 9 3.60 -10.68 -10.37
N LYS A 10 4.67 -10.87 -10.98
CA LYS A 10 5.78 -10.26 -10.83
C LYS A 10 5.73 -9.04 -11.56
N VAL A 11 6.02 -8.01 -11.06
CA VAL A 11 5.97 -6.84 -11.66
C VAL A 11 7.19 -6.47 -12.12
N ASN A 12 7.50 -6.28 -13.03
CA ASN A 12 8.70 -5.94 -13.38
C ASN A 12 8.83 -4.71 -13.70
N ASN A 13 9.11 -4.08 -13.52
CA ASN A 13 9.23 -2.94 -13.73
C ASN A 13 10.10 -2.25 -14.04
N HIS A 14 10.54 -1.97 -14.19
CA HIS A 14 11.32 -1.35 -14.43
C HIS A 14 11.56 -0.56 -14.97
N SER A 15 11.76 -0.14 -14.92
CA SER A 15 12.06 0.44 -15.32
C SER A 15 12.16 1.36 -15.81
N HIS A 16 12.26 1.94 -15.93
CA HIS A 16 12.46 2.76 -16.34
C HIS A 16 12.75 3.73 -16.35
N THR A 17 12.85 4.19 -16.39
CA THR A 17 13.26 5.04 -16.04
C THR A 17 13.46 6.14 -16.81
N THR A 18 12.94 7.12 -16.67
CA THR A 18 13.14 8.13 -17.38
C THR A 18 14.16 8.90 -16.89
N PRO A 19 15.01 9.19 -17.50
CA PRO A 19 16.14 9.81 -17.12
C PRO A 19 16.05 11.17 -16.61
N ASN A 20 15.23 11.94 -17.11
CA ASN A 20 15.26 13.23 -16.74
C ASN A 20 14.67 13.56 -15.48
N THR A 21 14.18 12.69 -14.79
CA THR A 21 13.59 13.02 -13.55
C THR A 21 14.48 12.73 -12.43
N HIS A 22 15.73 12.39 -12.68
CA HIS A 22 16.44 11.83 -11.60
C HIS A 22 16.70 12.73 -10.51
N ARG A 23 16.76 14.02 -10.74
CA ARG A 23 17.02 14.78 -9.69
C ARG A 23 15.96 14.83 -8.73
N VAL A 24 14.81 15.07 -9.08
CA VAL A 24 13.74 15.15 -8.21
C VAL A 24 13.63 13.90 -7.52
N ASN A 25 13.99 12.86 -8.13
CA ASN A 25 13.73 11.60 -7.62
C ASN A 25 14.71 10.99 -6.71
N ASP A 26 15.73 11.71 -6.30
CA ASP A 26 16.66 11.10 -5.35
C ASP A 26 15.97 10.79 -4.03
N ALA A 27 15.19 11.73 -3.51
CA ALA A 27 14.48 11.50 -2.26
C ALA A 27 13.38 10.46 -2.46
N MET A 28 12.68 10.53 -3.57
CA MET A 28 11.64 9.57 -3.84
C MET A 28 12.21 8.17 -3.98
N GLU A 29 13.36 8.06 -4.66
CA GLU A 29 13.96 6.78 -4.84
C GLU A 29 14.36 6.15 -3.53
N ALA A 30 14.90 6.94 -2.61
CA ALA A 30 15.25 6.42 -1.30
C ALA A 30 14.02 5.95 -0.54
N ILE A 31 12.94 6.70 -0.62
CA ILE A 31 11.70 6.33 0.03
C ILE A 31 11.12 5.06 -0.57
N LEU A 32 11.13 4.95 -1.89
CA LEU A 32 10.60 3.76 -2.53
C LEU A 32 11.47 2.54 -2.24
N THR A 33 12.77 2.72 -2.18
CA THR A 33 13.66 1.62 -1.84
C THR A 33 13.38 1.13 -0.42
N ARG A 34 13.23 2.06 0.53
CA ARG A 34 12.88 1.67 1.89
C ARG A 34 11.53 0.98 1.93
N ASN A 35 10.61 1.42 1.09
CA ASN A 35 9.30 0.79 1.05
C ASN A 35 9.36 -0.63 0.52
N LEU A 36 10.27 -0.91 -0.43
CA LEU A 36 10.42 -2.27 -0.91
C LEU A 36 10.94 -3.19 0.20
N TYR A 37 11.90 -2.74 0.98
CA TYR A 37 12.38 -3.55 2.09
C TYR A 37 11.30 -3.75 3.14
N TYR A 38 10.53 -2.70 3.39
CA TYR A 38 9.44 -2.79 4.35
C TYR A 38 8.36 -3.76 3.86
N LYS A 39 8.07 -3.71 2.56
CA LYS A 39 7.12 -4.63 1.97
C LYS A 39 7.57 -6.07 2.17
N GLU A 40 8.86 -6.34 1.96
CA GLU A 40 9.37 -7.68 2.15
C GLU A 40 9.29 -8.11 3.62
N GLN A 41 9.53 -7.18 4.51
CA GLN A 41 9.40 -7.47 5.93
C GLN A 41 7.96 -7.86 6.28
N VAL A 42 7.00 -7.10 5.78
CA VAL A 42 5.61 -7.31 6.12
C VAL A 42 5.04 -8.56 5.44
N THR A 43 5.36 -8.75 4.18
CA THR A 43 4.75 -9.84 3.41
C THR A 43 5.57 -11.12 3.45
N ASN A 44 6.84 -11.01 3.79
CA ASN A 44 7.75 -12.15 3.81
C ASN A 44 7.89 -12.77 2.43
N THR A 45 7.81 -11.97 1.39
CA THR A 45 8.01 -12.41 0.01
C THR A 45 8.86 -11.38 -0.71
N PRO A 46 9.49 -11.75 -1.82
CA PRO A 46 10.29 -10.78 -2.57
C PRO A 46 9.45 -9.59 -3.02
N ALA A 47 10.04 -8.41 -2.99
CA ALA A 47 9.30 -7.17 -3.22
C ALA A 47 8.70 -7.07 -4.61
N GLU A 48 9.22 -7.80 -5.57
CA GLU A 48 8.70 -7.71 -6.93
C GLU A 48 7.39 -8.46 -7.11
N TYR A 49 6.90 -9.17 -6.10
CA TYR A 49 5.66 -9.89 -6.23
C TYR A 49 4.51 -9.10 -5.65
N TYR A 50 3.36 -9.18 -6.32
CA TYR A 50 2.13 -8.55 -5.87
C TYR A 50 1.01 -9.56 -5.99
N TYR A 51 -0.04 -9.32 -5.25
CA TYR A 51 -1.22 -10.17 -5.33
C TYR A 51 -2.34 -9.35 -5.94
N HIS A 52 -2.92 -9.82 -7.02
CA HIS A 52 -3.94 -9.05 -7.74
C HIS A 52 -5.35 -9.56 -7.45
N VAL A 53 -6.29 -8.64 -7.27
CA VAL A 53 -7.70 -8.96 -7.18
C VAL A 53 -8.38 -8.02 -8.16
N GLY A 54 -8.93 -8.57 -9.25
CA GLY A 54 -9.44 -7.74 -10.31
C GLY A 54 -8.31 -6.91 -10.90
N ASP A 55 -8.51 -5.62 -11.00
CA ASP A 55 -7.49 -4.74 -11.55
C ASP A 55 -6.77 -3.95 -10.47
N VAL A 56 -6.89 -4.33 -9.21
CA VAL A 56 -6.09 -3.69 -8.16
C VAL A 56 -5.06 -4.67 -7.64
N SER A 57 -3.95 -4.15 -7.14
CA SER A 57 -2.90 -5.00 -6.60
C SER A 57 -2.72 -4.73 -5.12
N PHE A 58 -2.33 -5.77 -4.40
CA PHE A 58 -1.98 -5.70 -2.99
C PHE A 58 -0.53 -6.12 -2.87
N ASP A 59 0.14 -5.69 -1.81
CA ASP A 59 1.53 -6.06 -1.61
C ASP A 59 1.68 -7.56 -1.32
N GLY A 60 0.69 -8.18 -0.74
CA GLY A 60 0.76 -9.60 -0.49
C GLY A 60 -0.56 -10.18 -0.02
N TYR A 61 -0.56 -11.50 0.13
CA TYR A 61 -1.69 -12.23 0.67
C TYR A 61 -1.09 -13.26 1.60
N ARG A 62 -1.48 -13.23 2.87
CA ARG A 62 -0.82 -14.05 3.82
C ARG A 62 -1.77 -14.43 4.92
N ASP A 63 -1.85 -15.69 5.23
CA ASP A 63 -2.73 -16.22 6.28
C ASP A 63 -4.18 -15.78 6.10
N GLY A 64 -4.65 -15.76 4.87
CA GLY A 64 -6.04 -15.43 4.59
C GLY A 64 -6.34 -13.94 4.56
N VAL A 65 -5.31 -13.09 4.55
CA VAL A 65 -5.48 -11.65 4.62
C VAL A 65 -4.72 -10.97 3.50
N LEU A 66 -5.35 -10.01 2.84
CA LEU A 66 -4.67 -9.19 1.85
C LEU A 66 -3.94 -8.07 2.59
N VAL A 67 -2.70 -7.83 2.20
CA VAL A 67 -1.82 -6.97 2.97
C VAL A 67 -1.24 -5.87 2.10
N ASP A 68 -1.23 -4.65 2.62
CA ASP A 68 -0.49 -3.54 2.02
C ASP A 68 0.49 -3.01 3.05
N ALA A 69 1.64 -2.60 2.59
CA ALA A 69 2.71 -2.08 3.44
C ALA A 69 3.04 -0.65 3.06
N ARG A 70 3.04 0.23 4.04
CA ARG A 70 3.35 1.64 3.83
C ARG A 70 4.60 1.96 4.63
N GLY A 71 5.73 1.96 3.94
CA GLY A 71 7.03 2.13 4.56
C GLY A 71 7.31 3.53 5.01
N GLU A 72 8.46 3.67 5.63
CA GLU A 72 8.85 4.92 6.25
C GLU A 72 8.95 6.05 5.23
N GLY A 73 8.31 7.16 5.50
CA GLY A 73 8.34 8.34 4.66
C GLY A 73 7.39 8.35 3.50
N LEU A 74 6.79 7.21 3.15
CA LEU A 74 6.01 7.13 1.92
C LEU A 74 4.77 8.00 1.96
N LEU A 75 3.97 7.87 2.98
CA LEU A 75 2.73 8.64 3.04
C LEU A 75 3.00 10.13 3.22
N LYS A 76 4.02 10.46 3.99
CA LYS A 76 4.39 11.86 4.16
C LYS A 76 4.92 12.45 2.87
N TYR A 77 5.65 11.67 2.10
CA TYR A 77 6.16 12.15 0.82
C TYR A 77 5.01 12.43 -0.13
N ILE A 78 4.04 11.54 -0.17
CA ILE A 78 2.88 11.72 -1.02
C ILE A 78 2.11 12.97 -0.61
N GLU A 79 1.90 13.14 0.67
CA GLU A 79 1.18 14.31 1.16
C GLU A 79 1.90 15.61 0.82
N THR A 80 3.22 15.62 0.92
CA THR A 80 3.99 16.82 0.67
C THR A 80 4.08 17.17 -0.82
N ASN A 81 4.15 16.17 -1.66
CA ASN A 81 4.49 16.39 -3.07
C ASN A 81 3.32 16.32 -4.04
N TRP A 82 2.15 15.93 -3.60
CA TRP A 82 0.99 15.91 -4.47
C TRP A 82 0.17 17.15 -4.21
N THR A 83 -0.41 17.69 -5.24
CA THR A 83 -1.20 18.88 -5.08
C THR A 83 -2.52 18.59 -4.39
N ALA A 84 -3.04 17.41 -4.58
CA ALA A 84 -4.28 17.05 -3.93
C ALA A 84 -3.97 16.48 -2.56
N SER A 85 -4.91 16.61 -1.67
CA SER A 85 -4.75 16.03 -0.35
C SER A 85 -4.61 14.53 -0.47
N VAL A 86 -3.75 13.96 0.33
CA VAL A 86 -3.56 12.52 0.32
C VAL A 86 -4.85 11.82 0.75
N TYR A 87 -5.75 12.54 1.44
CA TYR A 87 -7.00 11.96 1.88
C TYR A 87 -8.19 12.35 0.99
N GLY A 88 -7.95 13.15 -0.04
CA GLY A 88 -9.03 13.57 -0.92
C GLY A 88 -9.18 12.66 -2.11
N ASN A 89 -9.83 13.19 -3.16
CA ASN A 89 -10.05 12.43 -4.37
C ASN A 89 -8.73 11.97 -4.94
N GLY A 90 -8.62 10.70 -5.26
CA GLY A 90 -7.40 10.13 -5.78
C GLY A 90 -6.37 9.83 -4.70
N GLY A 91 -6.68 10.09 -3.44
CA GLY A 91 -5.74 9.86 -2.36
C GLY A 91 -5.98 8.54 -1.65
N LEU A 92 -5.59 8.48 -0.40
CA LEU A 92 -5.64 7.23 0.37
C LEU A 92 -7.02 6.66 0.55
N VAL A 93 -8.00 7.52 0.77
CA VAL A 93 -9.36 7.03 0.96
C VAL A 93 -9.87 6.41 -0.33
N ASP A 94 -9.61 7.05 -1.46
CA ASP A 94 -10.04 6.49 -2.74
C ASP A 94 -9.31 5.18 -3.02
N TRP A 95 -8.04 5.09 -2.69
CA TRP A 95 -7.29 3.85 -2.89
C TRP A 95 -7.90 2.74 -2.04
N ALA A 96 -8.21 3.07 -0.78
CA ALA A 96 -8.78 2.09 0.13
C ALA A 96 -10.15 1.62 -0.36
N LEU A 97 -10.97 2.56 -0.81
CA LEU A 97 -12.30 2.20 -1.29
C LEU A 97 -12.23 1.35 -2.55
N ARG A 98 -11.31 1.65 -3.46
CA ARG A 98 -11.17 0.85 -4.66
C ARG A 98 -10.73 -0.58 -4.35
N LYS A 99 -9.88 -0.73 -3.34
CA LYS A 99 -9.45 -2.07 -2.96
C LYS A 99 -10.57 -2.86 -2.33
N LEU A 100 -11.36 -2.21 -1.48
CA LEU A 100 -12.51 -2.85 -0.90
C LEU A 100 -13.52 -3.26 -1.98
N GLU A 101 -13.74 -2.37 -2.93
CA GLU A 101 -14.67 -2.66 -4.00
C GLU A 101 -14.19 -3.82 -4.86
N ALA A 102 -12.90 -3.90 -5.14
CA ALA A 102 -12.38 -4.99 -5.95
C ALA A 102 -12.57 -6.33 -5.25
N VAL A 103 -12.35 -6.39 -3.95
CA VAL A 103 -12.56 -7.62 -3.19
C VAL A 103 -14.04 -7.98 -3.21
N HIS A 104 -14.90 -7.00 -2.99
CA HIS A 104 -16.34 -7.24 -2.99
C HIS A 104 -16.81 -7.73 -4.37
N ASN A 105 -16.34 -7.10 -5.43
CA ASN A 105 -16.75 -7.48 -6.77
C ASN A 105 -16.26 -8.87 -7.17
N ALA A 106 -15.21 -9.33 -6.53
CA ALA A 106 -14.73 -10.68 -6.76
C ALA A 106 -15.53 -11.72 -5.98
N GLY A 107 -16.54 -11.28 -5.25
CA GLY A 107 -17.37 -12.18 -4.47
C GLY A 107 -16.70 -12.67 -3.20
N ALA A 108 -15.73 -11.93 -2.71
CA ALA A 108 -14.95 -12.37 -1.56
C ALA A 108 -15.18 -11.46 -0.37
N THR A 109 -14.86 -11.98 0.81
CA THR A 109 -14.93 -11.21 2.04
C THR A 109 -13.57 -11.21 2.73
N THR A 110 -12.52 -11.38 1.94
CA THR A 110 -11.16 -11.46 2.45
C THR A 110 -10.78 -10.15 3.16
N PRO A 111 -10.31 -10.21 4.38
CA PRO A 111 -9.93 -8.99 5.09
C PRO A 111 -8.70 -8.34 4.47
N ILE A 112 -8.59 -7.03 4.67
CA ILE A 112 -7.46 -6.26 4.20
C ILE A 112 -6.78 -5.62 5.40
N GLN A 113 -5.46 -5.71 5.44
CA GLN A 113 -4.65 -5.05 6.47
C GLN A 113 -3.69 -4.09 5.83
N TRP A 114 -3.55 -2.91 6.40
CA TRP A 114 -2.52 -1.96 6.02
C TRP A 114 -1.54 -1.86 7.17
N HIS A 115 -0.27 -2.15 6.88
CA HIS A 115 0.81 -2.04 7.86
C HIS A 115 1.50 -0.70 7.67
N ILE A 116 1.57 0.09 8.71
CA ILE A 116 2.12 1.44 8.66
C ILE A 116 3.40 1.47 9.50
N ALA A 117 4.47 1.93 8.89
CA ALA A 117 5.78 1.90 9.55
C ALA A 117 5.93 2.96 10.63
N GLU A 118 5.29 4.11 10.44
CA GLU A 118 5.48 5.24 11.36
C GLU A 118 4.32 5.40 12.30
N LYS A 119 4.65 5.54 13.58
CA LYS A 119 3.62 5.61 14.60
C LYS A 119 2.74 6.83 14.45
N ASP A 120 3.29 7.99 14.16
CA ASP A 120 2.49 9.19 14.04
C ASP A 120 1.56 9.12 12.83
N THR A 121 2.01 8.54 11.74
CA THR A 121 1.17 8.35 10.56
C THR A 121 0.06 7.35 10.87
N PHE A 122 0.41 6.28 11.58
CA PHE A 122 -0.59 5.32 12.00
C PHE A 122 -1.65 5.99 12.88
N ASP A 123 -1.21 6.78 13.85
CA ASP A 123 -2.14 7.43 14.76
C ASP A 123 -3.09 8.37 14.02
N ASP A 124 -2.57 9.12 13.06
CA ASP A 124 -3.39 10.03 12.29
C ASP A 124 -4.43 9.27 11.48
N LEU A 125 -4.01 8.22 10.81
CA LEU A 125 -4.92 7.44 9.99
C LEU A 125 -5.95 6.72 10.85
N PHE A 126 -5.54 6.21 11.99
CA PHE A 126 -6.44 5.53 12.90
C PHE A 126 -7.49 6.49 13.45
N ASN A 127 -7.10 7.73 13.75
CA ASN A 127 -8.06 8.72 14.19
C ASN A 127 -9.05 9.08 13.10
N ARG A 128 -8.60 9.16 11.86
CA ARG A 128 -9.49 9.41 10.73
C ARG A 128 -10.45 8.25 10.54
N GLN A 129 -9.98 7.04 10.77
CA GLN A 129 -10.85 5.88 10.67
C GLN A 129 -11.93 5.93 11.74
N LYS A 130 -11.57 6.33 12.95
CA LYS A 130 -12.55 6.43 14.03
C LYS A 130 -13.59 7.49 13.76
N SER A 131 -13.22 8.54 13.03
CA SER A 131 -14.16 9.61 12.74
C SER A 131 -14.93 9.40 11.45
N GLY A 132 -14.74 8.26 10.80
CA GLY A 132 -15.47 7.93 9.58
C GLY A 132 -14.83 8.44 8.30
N GLU A 133 -13.62 8.99 8.38
CA GLU A 133 -12.95 9.52 7.20
C GLU A 133 -12.13 8.48 6.47
N PHE A 134 -12.00 7.30 7.00
CA PHE A 134 -11.26 6.23 6.37
C PHE A 134 -12.03 4.93 6.61
N PRO A 135 -12.09 4.01 5.64
CA PRO A 135 -12.95 2.83 5.77
C PRO A 135 -12.62 1.98 7.00
N ALA A 136 -13.63 1.65 7.75
CA ALA A 136 -13.46 0.84 8.95
C ALA A 136 -13.11 -0.61 8.61
N GLU A 137 -13.38 -1.02 7.38
CA GLU A 137 -13.15 -2.40 6.98
C GLU A 137 -11.67 -2.72 6.76
N ILE A 138 -10.82 -1.72 6.67
CA ILE A 138 -9.39 -1.99 6.52
C ILE A 138 -8.76 -1.92 7.89
N GLU A 139 -8.13 -3.00 8.29
CA GLU A 139 -7.46 -3.04 9.58
C GLU A 139 -6.13 -2.31 9.49
N LEU A 140 -5.90 -1.36 10.38
CA LEU A 140 -4.65 -0.60 10.40
C LEU A 140 -3.75 -1.18 11.48
N ILE A 141 -2.51 -1.46 11.14
CA ILE A 141 -1.55 -2.05 12.07
C ILE A 141 -0.27 -1.23 12.04
N HIS A 142 0.23 -0.86 13.19
CA HIS A 142 1.52 -0.21 13.28
C HIS A 142 2.58 -1.30 13.39
N THR A 143 3.44 -1.39 12.37
CA THR A 143 4.51 -2.38 12.33
C THR A 143 5.80 -1.62 12.10
N PRO A 144 6.59 -1.40 13.12
CA PRO A 144 7.84 -0.64 12.95
C PRO A 144 8.78 -1.37 12.00
N PRO A 145 9.57 -0.64 11.23
CA PRO A 145 10.53 -1.30 10.34
C PRO A 145 11.64 -1.95 11.16
N ASN A 146 12.17 -3.02 10.64
CA ASN A 146 13.27 -3.72 11.28
C ASN A 146 14.53 -2.88 11.38
#